data_c1f61a4eb2407ed94fd45f7703b94c2e
#
_entry.id   c1f61a4eb2407ed94fd45f7703b94c2e
#
_cell.length_a   1.000
_cell.length_b   1.000
_cell.length_c   1.000
_cell.angle_alpha   90.00
_cell.angle_beta   90.00
_cell.angle_gamma   90.00
#
_symmetry.space_group_name_H-M   'P 1'
#
loop_
_entity.id
_entity.type
_entity.pdbx_description
1 polymer ?
#
loop_
_entity_poly.entity_id
_entity_poly.type
_entity_poly.pdbx_seq_one_letter_code
_entity_poly.pdbx_strand_id
1 'polypeptide(L)'
;LGKSSYASQLLSSDDLDIVNIKSIELIKLNNRRKEIETLILDEIDFQTIENENNNVIIYYNPNINEGLIGIIAARLKDYFNKPSIVITNSNELLKGSARSVYGYNIGRTIKNLLNKKIIIGGGGHNMAAGFTLKKNNLKDFKDFVLKDFSETLTSLNHTFLYDAKISSHAFNTDFFIDIKKLEPFGTGNPEPTFLIQGLKVI
;
A
#
# COMPACT_ATOMS: atom_id res chain seq x y z
N LEU A 1 -6.70 9.01 14.35
CA LEU A 1 -6.95 10.42 14.12
C LEU A 1 -8.45 10.63 13.88
N GLY A 2 -9.13 11.39 14.79
CA GLY A 2 -10.54 11.72 14.71
C GLY A 2 -11.50 10.60 15.15
N LYS A 3 -12.80 10.89 15.10
CA LYS A 3 -13.90 9.97 15.44
C LYS A 3 -14.42 9.31 14.18
N SER A 4 -14.62 8.00 14.19
CA SER A 4 -15.15 7.24 13.06
C SER A 4 -16.56 7.69 12.62
N SER A 5 -17.32 8.30 13.53
CA SER A 5 -18.67 8.79 13.26
C SER A 5 -18.74 10.08 12.41
N TYR A 6 -17.63 10.81 12.24
CA TYR A 6 -17.68 12.09 11.51
C TYR A 6 -18.01 11.92 10.03
N ALA A 7 -17.41 10.93 9.38
CA ALA A 7 -17.70 10.65 7.97
C ALA A 7 -19.14 10.15 7.77
N SER A 8 -19.65 9.29 8.66
CA SER A 8 -21.04 8.82 8.58
C SER A 8 -22.03 9.97 8.84
N GLN A 9 -21.76 10.85 9.81
CA GLN A 9 -22.60 12.02 10.07
C GLN A 9 -22.63 12.97 8.87
N LEU A 10 -21.48 13.21 8.21
CA LEU A 10 -21.41 14.01 6.99
C LEU A 10 -22.29 13.45 5.87
N LEU A 11 -22.16 12.12 5.62
CA LEU A 11 -22.84 11.46 4.50
C LEU A 11 -24.33 11.18 4.74
N SER A 12 -24.79 11.18 6.00
CA SER A 12 -26.18 10.88 6.37
C SER A 12 -26.99 12.10 6.76
N SER A 13 -26.40 13.30 6.75
CA SER A 13 -27.10 14.52 7.16
C SER A 13 -27.64 15.28 5.95
N ASP A 14 -28.91 15.67 6.03
CA ASP A 14 -29.55 16.61 5.09
C ASP A 14 -29.40 18.08 5.58
N ASP A 15 -28.85 18.29 6.79
CA ASP A 15 -28.58 19.61 7.36
C ASP A 15 -27.26 20.16 6.84
N LEU A 16 -27.34 21.24 6.04
CA LEU A 16 -26.18 21.89 5.43
C LEU A 16 -25.18 22.45 6.43
N ASP A 17 -25.62 22.88 7.60
CA ASP A 17 -24.72 23.42 8.63
C ASP A 17 -23.88 22.27 9.24
N ILE A 18 -24.51 21.12 9.53
CA ILE A 18 -23.81 19.92 9.98
C ILE A 18 -22.82 19.44 8.92
N VAL A 19 -23.25 19.38 7.65
CA VAL A 19 -22.41 18.98 6.52
C VAL A 19 -21.18 19.89 6.42
N ASN A 20 -21.36 21.21 6.47
CA ASN A 20 -20.26 22.18 6.38
C ASN A 20 -19.28 22.04 7.57
N ILE A 21 -19.79 21.96 8.81
CA ILE A 21 -18.96 21.82 10.01
C ILE A 21 -18.14 20.51 9.93
N LYS A 22 -18.79 19.38 9.61
CA LYS A 22 -18.10 18.08 9.54
C LYS A 22 -17.11 17.97 8.40
N SER A 23 -17.41 18.59 7.27
CA SER A 23 -16.50 18.72 6.13
C SER A 23 -15.19 19.43 6.54
N ILE A 24 -15.30 20.59 7.20
CA ILE A 24 -14.13 21.35 7.67
C ILE A 24 -13.32 20.55 8.70
N GLU A 25 -13.98 19.87 9.63
CA GLU A 25 -13.32 19.00 10.61
C GLU A 25 -12.55 17.87 9.94
N LEU A 26 -13.15 17.19 8.96
CA LEU A 26 -12.51 16.10 8.23
C LEU A 26 -11.31 16.57 7.39
N ILE A 27 -11.41 17.74 6.76
CA ILE A 27 -10.30 18.36 6.02
C ILE A 27 -9.13 18.65 6.97
N LYS A 28 -9.39 19.25 8.14
CA LYS A 28 -8.35 19.51 9.15
C LYS A 28 -7.67 18.21 9.63
N LEU A 29 -8.46 17.17 9.92
CA LEU A 29 -7.93 15.87 10.33
C LEU A 29 -7.10 15.21 9.23
N ASN A 30 -7.53 15.32 7.98
CA ASN A 30 -6.78 14.78 6.84
C ASN A 30 -5.46 15.54 6.61
N ASN A 31 -5.45 16.87 6.74
CA ASN A 31 -4.22 17.65 6.64
C ASN A 31 -3.23 17.28 7.74
N ARG A 32 -3.71 17.16 8.99
CA ARG A 32 -2.88 16.70 10.10
C ARG A 32 -2.35 15.29 9.89
N ARG A 33 -3.15 14.39 9.31
CA ARG A 33 -2.69 13.04 8.94
C ARG A 33 -1.54 13.10 7.93
N LYS A 34 -1.66 13.95 6.89
CA LYS A 34 -0.60 14.15 5.89
C LYS A 34 0.68 14.69 6.49
N GLU A 35 0.58 15.68 7.40
CA GLU A 35 1.75 16.22 8.12
C GLU A 35 2.48 15.14 8.92
N ILE A 36 1.74 14.32 9.68
CA ILE A 36 2.34 13.21 10.44
C ILE A 36 2.94 12.16 9.50
N GLU A 37 2.27 11.84 8.37
CA GLU A 37 2.79 10.93 7.35
C GLU A 37 4.15 11.42 6.83
N THR A 38 4.26 12.72 6.49
CA THR A 38 5.51 13.32 6.02
C THR A 38 6.61 13.21 7.08
N LEU A 39 6.33 13.60 8.32
CA LEU A 39 7.31 13.51 9.41
C LEU A 39 7.83 12.08 9.62
N ILE A 40 6.94 11.08 9.57
CA ILE A 40 7.34 9.67 9.70
C ILE A 40 8.25 9.25 8.53
N LEU A 41 7.92 9.67 7.30
CA LEU A 41 8.71 9.33 6.12
C LEU A 41 10.09 10.01 6.16
N ASP A 42 10.17 11.25 6.65
CA ASP A 42 11.45 11.98 6.80
C ASP A 42 12.36 11.33 7.85
N GLU A 43 11.79 10.63 8.85
CA GLU A 43 12.55 9.88 9.85
C GLU A 43 13.07 8.51 9.36
N ILE A 44 12.54 7.99 8.24
CA ILE A 44 12.94 6.69 7.71
C ILE A 44 14.28 6.80 6.98
N ASP A 45 15.26 6.03 7.41
CA ASP A 45 16.52 5.90 6.70
C ASP A 45 16.37 4.93 5.50
N PHE A 46 16.01 5.53 4.36
CA PHE A 46 15.84 4.80 3.09
C PHE A 46 17.12 4.14 2.61
N GLN A 47 18.30 4.75 2.87
CA GLN A 47 19.58 4.19 2.46
C GLN A 47 19.90 2.91 3.20
N THR A 48 19.67 2.87 4.51
CA THR A 48 19.85 1.64 5.30
C THR A 48 18.91 0.53 4.81
N ILE A 49 17.64 0.85 4.54
CA ILE A 49 16.68 -0.15 4.01
C ILE A 49 17.14 -0.68 2.64
N GLU A 50 17.65 0.17 1.77
CA GLU A 50 18.14 -0.21 0.45
C GLU A 50 19.39 -1.10 0.55
N ASN A 51 20.32 -0.77 1.46
CA ASN A 51 21.55 -1.51 1.69
C ASN A 51 21.32 -2.92 2.27
N GLU A 52 20.23 -3.14 3.01
CA GLU A 52 19.84 -4.49 3.46
C GLU A 52 19.55 -5.45 2.30
N ASN A 53 19.31 -4.92 1.11
CA ASN A 53 19.04 -5.65 -0.14
C ASN A 53 17.98 -6.75 -0.03
N ASN A 54 17.06 -6.58 0.92
CA ASN A 54 15.93 -7.50 1.10
C ASN A 54 14.91 -7.34 -0.04
N ASN A 55 14.36 -8.44 -0.47
CA ASN A 55 13.30 -8.45 -1.49
C ASN A 55 11.92 -8.07 -0.94
N VAL A 56 11.75 -8.04 0.38
CA VAL A 56 10.57 -7.55 1.10
C VAL A 56 11.03 -6.55 2.13
N ILE A 57 10.40 -5.39 2.16
CA ILE A 57 10.67 -4.37 3.18
C ILE A 57 9.85 -4.70 4.44
N ILE A 58 10.52 -4.88 5.57
CA ILE A 58 9.85 -5.10 6.86
C ILE A 58 10.35 -4.03 7.84
N TYR A 59 9.57 -2.96 7.97
CA TYR A 59 9.89 -1.83 8.81
C TYR A 59 9.12 -1.89 10.14
N TYR A 60 9.85 -1.91 11.24
CA TYR A 60 9.28 -1.87 12.59
C TYR A 60 9.63 -0.55 13.27
N ASN A 61 8.61 0.19 13.67
CA ASN A 61 8.75 1.38 14.50
C ASN A 61 7.63 1.40 15.55
N PRO A 62 7.96 1.31 16.85
CA PRO A 62 6.98 1.19 17.93
C PRO A 62 6.12 2.44 18.12
N ASN A 63 6.52 3.58 17.57
CA ASN A 63 5.92 4.89 17.81
C ASN A 63 4.93 5.31 16.71
N ILE A 64 4.84 4.57 15.61
CA ILE A 64 3.88 4.88 14.53
C ILE A 64 2.46 4.56 15.00
N ASN A 65 1.55 5.51 14.79
CA ASN A 65 0.13 5.28 15.06
C ASN A 65 -0.42 4.16 14.17
N GLU A 66 -1.20 3.22 14.76
CA GLU A 66 -1.78 2.08 14.06
C GLU A 66 -2.59 2.47 12.79
N GLY A 67 -3.24 3.63 12.80
CA GLY A 67 -4.01 4.14 11.67
C GLY A 67 -3.16 4.59 10.48
N LEU A 68 -1.84 4.73 10.67
CA LEU A 68 -0.91 5.21 9.62
C LEU A 68 -0.05 4.09 9.02
N ILE A 69 0.12 2.94 9.69
CA ILE A 69 1.01 1.88 9.21
C ILE A 69 0.67 1.41 7.79
N GLY A 70 -0.61 1.39 7.42
CA GLY A 70 -1.04 1.00 6.09
C GLY A 70 -0.69 2.01 4.99
N ILE A 71 -0.64 3.28 5.35
CA ILE A 71 -0.26 4.37 4.43
C ILE A 71 1.26 4.36 4.26
N ILE A 72 2.01 4.24 5.36
CA ILE A 72 3.48 4.15 5.30
C ILE A 72 3.91 2.90 4.52
N ALA A 73 3.26 1.74 4.73
CA ALA A 73 3.52 0.54 3.94
C ALA A 73 3.29 0.76 2.43
N ALA A 74 2.26 1.53 2.06
CA ALA A 74 2.02 1.89 0.67
C ALA A 74 3.14 2.77 0.11
N ARG A 75 3.59 3.79 0.86
CA ARG A 75 4.70 4.66 0.43
C ARG A 75 6.02 3.91 0.25
N LEU A 76 6.36 3.04 1.20
CA LEU A 76 7.56 2.20 1.06
C LEU A 76 7.45 1.25 -0.14
N LYS A 77 6.28 0.64 -0.35
CA LYS A 77 6.03 -0.20 -1.53
C LYS A 77 6.20 0.58 -2.83
N ASP A 78 5.66 1.81 -2.91
CA ASP A 78 5.75 2.65 -4.11
C ASP A 78 7.20 3.12 -4.38
N TYR A 79 7.94 3.48 -3.32
CA TYR A 79 9.33 3.93 -3.44
C TYR A 79 10.28 2.82 -3.87
N PHE A 80 10.22 1.66 -3.18
CA PHE A 80 11.14 0.54 -3.43
C PHE A 80 10.67 -0.41 -4.53
N ASN A 81 9.42 -0.30 -4.97
CA ASN A 81 8.75 -1.27 -5.85
C ASN A 81 8.87 -2.72 -5.33
N LYS A 82 8.79 -2.89 -4.01
CA LYS A 82 8.88 -4.17 -3.30
C LYS A 82 7.70 -4.33 -2.36
N PRO A 83 7.26 -5.58 -2.05
CA PRO A 83 6.28 -5.77 -0.97
C PRO A 83 6.80 -5.13 0.31
N SER A 84 5.95 -4.39 0.99
CA SER A 84 6.35 -3.61 2.16
C SER A 84 5.38 -3.84 3.31
N ILE A 85 5.95 -4.09 4.49
CA ILE A 85 5.25 -4.39 5.73
C ILE A 85 5.70 -3.39 6.78
N VAL A 86 4.76 -2.69 7.38
CA VAL A 86 5.03 -1.78 8.50
C VAL A 86 4.37 -2.33 9.76
N ILE A 87 5.15 -2.40 10.82
CA ILE A 87 4.74 -2.97 12.11
C ILE A 87 4.93 -1.91 13.20
N THR A 88 3.98 -1.82 14.11
CA THR A 88 4.03 -0.94 15.28
C THR A 88 3.55 -1.63 16.54
N ASN A 89 3.77 -0.99 17.69
CA ASN A 89 3.20 -1.44 18.95
C ASN A 89 1.69 -1.12 19.01
N SER A 90 0.94 -2.07 19.57
CA SER A 90 -0.47 -1.92 19.87
C SER A 90 -0.74 -2.60 21.21
N ASN A 91 -0.69 -1.82 22.29
CA ASN A 91 -0.71 -2.34 23.65
C ASN A 91 0.43 -3.36 23.88
N GLU A 92 0.11 -4.58 24.32
CA GLU A 92 1.09 -5.65 24.55
C GLU A 92 1.46 -6.43 23.28
N LEU A 93 0.77 -6.17 22.16
CA LEU A 93 0.94 -6.84 20.89
C LEU A 93 1.61 -5.95 19.86
N LEU A 94 1.88 -6.52 18.71
CA LEU A 94 2.27 -5.80 17.51
C LEU A 94 1.13 -5.85 16.48
N LYS A 95 0.88 -4.73 15.83
CA LYS A 95 0.03 -4.64 14.64
C LYS A 95 0.86 -4.36 13.41
N GLY A 96 0.52 -5.03 12.32
CA GLY A 96 1.17 -4.84 11.04
C GLY A 96 0.19 -4.60 9.92
N SER A 97 0.63 -3.83 8.95
CA SER A 97 -0.05 -3.64 7.67
C SER A 97 0.93 -3.89 6.54
N ALA A 98 0.49 -4.65 5.55
CA ALA A 98 1.28 -5.05 4.41
C ALA A 98 0.67 -4.50 3.11
N ARG A 99 1.54 -4.14 2.17
CA ARG A 99 1.21 -3.78 0.80
C ARG A 99 2.08 -4.58 -0.14
N SER A 100 1.49 -5.11 -1.19
CA SER A 100 2.18 -5.99 -2.12
C SER A 100 2.37 -5.37 -3.49
N VAL A 101 3.21 -5.99 -4.28
CA VAL A 101 3.40 -5.72 -5.72
C VAL A 101 2.70 -6.80 -6.54
N TYR A 102 2.53 -6.54 -7.83
CA TYR A 102 1.96 -7.53 -8.75
C TYR A 102 2.77 -8.85 -8.70
N GLY A 103 2.04 -9.97 -8.69
CA GLY A 103 2.64 -11.30 -8.65
C GLY A 103 2.84 -11.90 -7.25
N TYR A 104 2.82 -11.12 -6.18
CA TYR A 104 2.92 -11.64 -4.82
C TYR A 104 1.62 -11.46 -4.02
N ASN A 105 0.98 -12.58 -3.70
CA ASN A 105 -0.27 -12.59 -2.92
C ASN A 105 0.01 -12.54 -1.43
N ILE A 106 0.10 -11.32 -0.88
CA ILE A 106 0.39 -11.12 0.55
C ILE A 106 -0.74 -11.65 1.46
N GLY A 107 -1.98 -11.65 1.00
CA GLY A 107 -3.10 -12.21 1.76
C GLY A 107 -2.94 -13.71 1.98
N ARG A 108 -2.43 -14.47 0.99
CA ARG A 108 -2.10 -15.90 1.14
C ARG A 108 -0.99 -16.10 2.17
N THR A 109 0.06 -15.28 2.14
CA THR A 109 1.17 -15.33 3.10
C THR A 109 0.67 -15.10 4.52
N ILE A 110 -0.19 -14.09 4.75
CA ILE A 110 -0.79 -13.82 6.06
C ILE A 110 -1.68 -14.98 6.53
N LYS A 111 -2.46 -15.59 5.63
CA LYS A 111 -3.26 -16.78 5.95
C LYS A 111 -2.38 -17.97 6.36
N ASN A 112 -1.25 -18.18 5.67
CA ASN A 112 -0.29 -19.22 6.02
C ASN A 112 0.35 -18.98 7.39
N LEU A 113 0.72 -17.73 7.71
CA LEU A 113 1.24 -17.33 9.02
C LEU A 113 0.23 -17.58 10.14
N LEU A 114 -1.06 -17.32 9.88
CA LEU A 114 -2.13 -17.60 10.82
C LEU A 114 -2.29 -19.11 11.07
N ASN A 115 -2.29 -19.92 10.02
CA ASN A 115 -2.38 -21.37 10.12
C ASN A 115 -1.20 -21.97 10.90
N LYS A 116 -0.01 -21.38 10.77
CA LYS A 116 1.21 -21.78 11.52
C LYS A 116 1.25 -21.20 12.95
N LYS A 117 0.23 -20.43 13.37
CA LYS A 117 0.15 -19.78 14.68
C LYS A 117 1.31 -18.80 14.98
N ILE A 118 1.98 -18.31 13.96
CA ILE A 118 3.02 -17.27 14.06
C ILE A 118 2.37 -15.92 14.36
N ILE A 119 1.20 -15.66 13.77
CA ILE A 119 0.38 -14.49 14.08
C ILE A 119 -0.88 -14.91 14.83
N ILE A 120 -1.48 -13.97 15.58
CA ILE A 120 -2.69 -14.20 16.39
C ILE A 120 -3.95 -14.06 15.55
N GLY A 121 -3.94 -13.10 14.65
CA GLY A 121 -5.05 -12.77 13.78
C GLY A 121 -4.56 -11.97 12.59
N GLY A 122 -5.28 -12.05 11.50
CA GLY A 122 -4.95 -11.31 10.29
C GLY A 122 -5.76 -11.79 9.11
N GLY A 123 -5.70 -11.01 8.05
CA GLY A 123 -6.35 -11.31 6.79
C GLY A 123 -6.05 -10.24 5.76
N GLY A 124 -6.49 -10.49 4.54
CA GLY A 124 -6.25 -9.55 3.45
C GLY A 124 -6.59 -10.16 2.10
N HIS A 125 -6.22 -9.42 1.10
CA HIS A 125 -6.36 -9.76 -0.32
C HIS A 125 -4.98 -9.77 -0.99
N ASN A 126 -4.95 -9.97 -2.30
CA ASN A 126 -3.69 -10.11 -3.05
C ASN A 126 -2.70 -8.96 -2.80
N MET A 127 -3.19 -7.72 -2.74
CA MET A 127 -2.35 -6.52 -2.71
C MET A 127 -2.21 -5.88 -1.33
N ALA A 128 -3.02 -6.26 -0.35
CA ALA A 128 -3.01 -5.65 0.97
C ALA A 128 -3.48 -6.64 2.04
N ALA A 129 -2.85 -6.57 3.21
CA ALA A 129 -3.22 -7.37 4.36
C ALA A 129 -2.93 -6.64 5.67
N GLY A 130 -3.65 -7.03 6.73
CA GLY A 130 -3.40 -6.59 8.10
C GLY A 130 -3.27 -7.79 9.03
N PHE A 131 -2.50 -7.62 10.12
CA PHE A 131 -2.28 -8.71 11.06
C PHE A 131 -1.91 -8.21 12.46
N THR A 132 -2.00 -9.12 13.41
CA THR A 132 -1.60 -8.92 14.80
C THR A 132 -0.73 -10.09 15.24
N LEU A 133 0.39 -9.82 15.94
CA LEU A 133 1.28 -10.86 16.42
C LEU A 133 1.84 -10.53 17.83
N LYS A 134 2.37 -11.53 18.52
CA LYS A 134 3.12 -11.34 19.77
C LYS A 134 4.51 -10.79 19.46
N LYS A 135 5.07 -9.96 20.36
CA LYS A 135 6.44 -9.41 20.19
C LYS A 135 7.49 -10.50 20.00
N ASN A 136 7.36 -11.62 20.75
CA ASN A 136 8.29 -12.73 20.66
C ASN A 136 8.30 -13.46 19.31
N ASN A 137 7.22 -13.34 18.53
CA ASN A 137 7.09 -13.98 17.22
C ASN A 137 7.59 -13.10 16.06
N LEU A 138 8.12 -11.90 16.34
CA LEU A 138 8.53 -10.96 15.29
C LEU A 138 9.65 -11.54 14.41
N LYS A 139 10.59 -12.27 15.01
CA LYS A 139 11.67 -12.92 14.26
C LYS A 139 11.13 -14.01 13.34
N ASP A 140 10.34 -14.93 13.87
CA ASP A 140 9.75 -16.02 13.08
C ASP A 140 8.86 -15.49 11.95
N PHE A 141 8.16 -14.39 12.20
CA PHE A 141 7.37 -13.68 11.20
C PHE A 141 8.25 -13.17 10.05
N LYS A 142 9.36 -12.47 10.36
CA LYS A 142 10.29 -11.92 9.37
C LYS A 142 10.90 -13.05 8.54
N ASP A 143 11.42 -14.08 9.19
CA ASP A 143 12.07 -15.22 8.53
C ASP A 143 11.09 -15.93 7.58
N PHE A 144 9.83 -16.13 8.02
CA PHE A 144 8.82 -16.74 7.18
C PHE A 144 8.49 -15.91 5.96
N VAL A 145 8.26 -14.61 6.11
CA VAL A 145 7.89 -13.72 5.00
C VAL A 145 8.99 -13.64 3.96
N LEU A 146 10.24 -13.50 4.38
CA LEU A 146 11.40 -13.44 3.47
C LEU A 146 11.54 -14.73 2.68
N LYS A 147 11.36 -15.90 3.34
CA LYS A 147 11.41 -17.21 2.70
C LYS A 147 10.24 -17.39 1.72
N ASP A 148 8.99 -17.14 2.13
CA ASP A 148 7.79 -17.29 1.29
C ASP A 148 7.87 -16.45 0.01
N PHE A 149 8.42 -15.23 0.13
CA PHE A 149 8.64 -14.37 -1.02
C PHE A 149 9.73 -14.91 -1.96
N SER A 150 10.86 -15.36 -1.43
CA SER A 150 11.95 -15.90 -2.25
C SER A 150 11.52 -17.14 -3.04
N GLU A 151 10.74 -18.03 -2.44
CA GLU A 151 10.15 -19.18 -3.09
C GLU A 151 9.16 -18.79 -4.19
N THR A 152 8.45 -17.69 -4.01
CA THR A 152 7.49 -17.15 -4.99
C THR A 152 8.21 -16.50 -6.18
N LEU A 153 9.30 -15.75 -5.94
CA LEU A 153 10.09 -15.08 -7.00
C LEU A 153 10.63 -16.07 -8.04
N THR A 154 11.03 -17.25 -7.63
CA THR A 154 11.53 -18.28 -8.56
C THR A 154 10.47 -18.77 -9.55
N SER A 155 9.19 -18.51 -9.26
CA SER A 155 8.03 -18.88 -10.10
C SER A 155 7.42 -17.70 -10.87
N LEU A 156 7.87 -16.46 -10.61
CA LEU A 156 7.33 -15.26 -11.26
C LEU A 156 8.06 -14.99 -12.59
N ASN A 157 7.39 -15.27 -13.69
CA ASN A 157 7.70 -14.60 -14.94
C ASN A 157 7.17 -13.17 -14.85
N HIS A 158 8.05 -12.18 -14.88
CA HIS A 158 7.67 -10.76 -14.96
C HIS A 158 7.01 -10.47 -16.31
N THR A 159 5.71 -10.70 -16.39
CA THR A 159 4.90 -10.32 -17.53
C THR A 159 4.27 -8.97 -17.28
N PHE A 160 4.68 -7.95 -18.02
CA PHE A 160 3.95 -6.70 -18.08
C PHE A 160 2.79 -6.86 -19.04
N LEU A 161 1.56 -6.66 -18.53
CA LEU A 161 0.38 -6.63 -19.36
C LEU A 161 0.18 -5.21 -19.88
N TYR A 162 -0.09 -5.09 -21.16
CA TYR A 162 -0.44 -3.82 -21.80
C TYR A 162 -1.60 -4.07 -22.77
N ASP A 163 -2.45 -3.06 -22.93
CA ASP A 163 -3.64 -3.20 -23.78
C ASP A 163 -3.29 -3.13 -25.26
N ALA A 164 -2.34 -2.26 -25.63
CA ALA A 164 -1.90 -2.15 -27.01
C ALA A 164 -0.43 -1.70 -27.12
N LYS A 165 0.19 -2.05 -28.25
CA LYS A 165 1.48 -1.52 -28.68
C LYS A 165 1.24 -0.37 -29.63
N ILE A 166 1.83 0.79 -29.35
CA ILE A 166 1.70 2.01 -30.17
C ILE A 166 3.07 2.52 -30.60
N SER A 167 3.12 3.27 -31.71
CA SER A 167 4.33 3.97 -32.11
C SER A 167 4.49 5.28 -31.34
N SER A 168 5.70 5.80 -31.24
CA SER A 168 5.94 7.11 -30.62
C SER A 168 5.17 8.26 -31.28
N HIS A 169 4.93 8.18 -32.60
CA HIS A 169 4.15 9.19 -33.34
C HIS A 169 2.65 9.12 -33.04
N ALA A 170 2.15 7.94 -32.68
CA ALA A 170 0.75 7.79 -32.29
C ALA A 170 0.47 8.37 -30.89
N PHE A 171 1.50 8.59 -30.07
CA PHE A 171 1.37 9.21 -28.76
C PHE A 171 1.35 10.73 -28.91
N ASN A 172 0.19 11.27 -29.23
CA ASN A 172 -0.05 12.70 -29.46
C ASN A 172 -1.30 13.18 -28.72
N THR A 173 -1.60 14.47 -28.83
CA THR A 173 -2.71 15.12 -28.12
C THR A 173 -4.08 14.51 -28.51
N ASP A 174 -4.30 14.19 -29.79
CA ASP A 174 -5.56 13.63 -30.26
C ASP A 174 -5.80 12.24 -29.68
N PHE A 175 -4.76 11.41 -29.65
CA PHE A 175 -4.81 10.11 -28.99
C PHE A 175 -5.15 10.24 -27.51
N PHE A 176 -4.55 11.21 -26.79
CA PHE A 176 -4.86 11.46 -25.38
C PHE A 176 -6.32 11.90 -25.17
N ILE A 177 -6.85 12.75 -26.07
CA ILE A 177 -8.25 13.17 -26.03
C ILE A 177 -9.19 11.99 -26.25
N ASP A 178 -8.82 11.06 -27.15
CA ASP A 178 -9.62 9.86 -27.40
C ASP A 178 -9.61 8.91 -26.21
N ILE A 179 -8.46 8.71 -25.53
CA ILE A 179 -8.38 7.92 -24.30
C ILE A 179 -9.24 8.53 -23.19
N LYS A 180 -9.25 9.85 -23.06
CA LYS A 180 -10.11 10.53 -22.07
C LYS A 180 -11.61 10.26 -22.25
N LYS A 181 -12.07 9.93 -23.45
CA LYS A 181 -13.47 9.54 -23.67
C LYS A 181 -13.86 8.23 -22.99
N LEU A 182 -12.88 7.43 -22.54
CA LEU A 182 -13.09 6.19 -21.79
C LEU A 182 -13.27 6.43 -20.29
N GLU A 183 -13.04 7.66 -19.80
CA GLU A 183 -13.25 8.03 -18.39
C GLU A 183 -14.74 7.91 -17.97
N PRO A 184 -15.03 7.67 -16.67
CA PRO A 184 -14.09 7.64 -15.55
C PRO A 184 -13.40 6.28 -15.39
N PHE A 185 -12.08 6.32 -15.17
CA PHE A 185 -11.31 5.11 -14.86
C PHE A 185 -11.47 4.71 -13.39
N GLY A 186 -11.34 3.41 -13.10
CA GLY A 186 -11.47 2.86 -11.76
C GLY A 186 -11.72 1.35 -11.76
N THR A 187 -12.34 0.86 -10.70
CA THR A 187 -12.69 -0.56 -10.57
C THR A 187 -13.65 -0.99 -11.68
N GLY A 188 -13.22 -1.98 -12.51
CA GLY A 188 -13.97 -2.47 -13.65
C GLY A 188 -13.74 -1.70 -14.96
N ASN A 189 -13.06 -0.54 -14.91
CA ASN A 189 -12.63 0.22 -16.08
C ASN A 189 -11.23 0.80 -15.83
N PRO A 190 -10.17 -0.04 -15.85
CA PRO A 190 -8.81 0.42 -15.59
C PRO A 190 -8.33 1.37 -16.68
N GLU A 191 -7.45 2.30 -16.31
CA GLU A 191 -6.79 3.17 -17.29
C GLU A 191 -5.95 2.31 -18.25
N PRO A 192 -6.08 2.50 -19.59
CA PRO A 192 -5.34 1.72 -20.57
C PRO A 192 -3.83 1.92 -20.47
N THR A 193 -3.09 0.83 -20.56
CA THR A 193 -1.64 0.81 -20.54
C THR A 193 -1.08 0.51 -21.93
N PHE A 194 -0.12 1.32 -22.39
CA PHE A 194 0.45 1.20 -23.73
C PHE A 194 1.93 0.90 -23.71
N LEU A 195 2.37 0.02 -24.63
CA LEU A 195 3.80 -0.26 -24.84
C LEU A 195 4.30 0.59 -26.02
N ILE A 196 5.32 1.41 -25.75
CA ILE A 196 6.07 2.13 -26.78
C ILE A 196 7.49 1.55 -26.82
N GLN A 197 7.96 1.11 -27.98
CA GLN A 197 9.30 0.56 -28.14
C GLN A 197 10.21 1.50 -28.92
N GLY A 198 11.52 1.35 -28.71
CA GLY A 198 12.53 2.09 -29.47
C GLY A 198 12.72 3.54 -29.02
N LEU A 199 12.28 3.91 -27.83
CA LEU A 199 12.55 5.22 -27.23
C LEU A 199 14.00 5.27 -26.72
N LYS A 200 14.67 6.40 -27.01
CA LYS A 200 15.96 6.73 -26.39
C LYS A 200 15.72 7.75 -25.28
N VAL A 201 16.10 7.41 -24.06
CA VAL A 201 16.09 8.35 -22.95
C VAL A 201 17.29 9.27 -23.12
N ILE A 202 17.07 10.59 -23.14
CA ILE A 202 18.11 11.62 -23.32
C ILE A 202 18.38 12.26 -21.97
#